data_02e361d71f6bfddd958bb58ecf292370
#
_entry.id   02e361d71f6bfddd958bb58ecf292370
#
_cell.length_a   1.000
_cell.length_b   1.000
_cell.length_c   1.000
_cell.angle_alpha   90.00
_cell.angle_beta   90.00
_cell.angle_gamma   90.00
#
_symmetry.space_group_name_H-M   'P 1'
#
loop_
_entity.id
_entity.type
_entity.pdbx_description
1 polymer ?
#
loop_
_entity_poly.entity_id
_entity_poly.type
_entity_poly.pdbx_seq_one_letter_code
_entity_poly.pdbx_strand_id
1 'polypeptide(L)'
;MTLQQFLLILQARARLAIYTLLATVLTTLVVSLLLPKQYTASTAVVIDVKSPDPIAGMVLPGMISPGYMATQVDIINSNRVAQRVVRQLRMDQSPVIREQWQEATEGKGDITVWLADLLQKKLDVQPSRESNVININFSGADPAFAAAVANAFAQSYIDVNLELKVEPARQNAAWFQEQTRLLRDKLEAAQAALSSYQQKTGIVRTDDHLSHEMAKLNDLSAQLTVVQAQTADSHSKGKSAGGSDTLVEVMQNPLISGLKADIARLEAKLQESNINLGKNHPQTRRAESELASLKGKLASETQKVSASLNTSYEVGKQKEKELLDALEAQKALVLSLNRERDEISVLQRDVESAQRAFEGVSQRSALTRLESLSVQTNAVVLNPAAEPTQHSKPKILLNVLVSIFLGTL
;
A
#
# COMPACT_ATOMS: atom_id res chain seq x y z
N MET A 1 -30.31 22.18 69.57
CA MET A 1 -30.02 21.62 70.90
C MET A 1 -28.53 21.77 71.15
N THR A 2 -28.17 22.44 72.28
CA THR A 2 -26.76 22.54 72.66
C THR A 2 -26.33 21.23 73.32
N LEU A 3 -25.02 20.89 73.21
CA LEU A 3 -24.46 19.67 73.80
C LEU A 3 -24.74 19.54 75.31
N GLN A 4 -24.87 20.71 76.00
CA GLN A 4 -25.22 20.76 77.42
C GLN A 4 -26.71 20.36 77.67
N GLN A 5 -27.61 20.77 76.81
CA GLN A 5 -29.02 20.36 76.90
C GLN A 5 -29.21 18.86 76.67
N PHE A 6 -28.45 18.27 75.73
CA PHE A 6 -28.46 16.85 75.47
C PHE A 6 -27.95 16.06 76.68
N LEU A 7 -26.84 16.47 77.32
CA LEU A 7 -26.33 15.82 78.53
C LEU A 7 -27.28 15.90 79.75
N LEU A 8 -27.96 17.00 79.92
CA LEU A 8 -28.95 17.18 80.98
C LEU A 8 -30.17 16.28 80.79
N ILE A 9 -30.68 16.14 79.56
CA ILE A 9 -31.76 15.22 79.22
C ILE A 9 -31.32 13.77 79.42
N LEU A 10 -30.09 13.42 79.03
CA LEU A 10 -29.56 12.10 79.21
C LEU A 10 -29.41 11.75 80.70
N GLN A 11 -28.97 12.67 81.55
CA GLN A 11 -28.90 12.49 83.00
C GLN A 11 -30.30 12.35 83.61
N ALA A 12 -31.30 13.11 83.19
CA ALA A 12 -32.67 13.08 83.71
C ALA A 12 -33.37 11.75 83.38
N ARG A 13 -33.05 11.10 82.26
CA ARG A 13 -33.64 9.84 81.80
C ARG A 13 -32.63 8.71 81.66
N ALA A 14 -31.56 8.73 82.44
CA ALA A 14 -30.44 7.77 82.34
C ALA A 14 -30.86 6.29 82.33
N ARG A 15 -31.84 5.92 83.14
CA ARG A 15 -32.38 4.54 83.21
C ARG A 15 -32.96 4.10 81.86
N LEU A 16 -33.77 4.95 81.26
CA LEU A 16 -34.41 4.65 79.98
C LEU A 16 -33.39 4.59 78.83
N ALA A 17 -32.43 5.53 78.80
CA ALA A 17 -31.31 5.51 77.85
C ALA A 17 -30.40 4.30 77.97
N ILE A 18 -30.12 3.80 79.19
CA ILE A 18 -29.36 2.59 79.43
C ILE A 18 -30.12 1.35 78.94
N TYR A 19 -31.47 1.27 79.22
CA TYR A 19 -32.24 0.13 78.71
C TYR A 19 -32.36 0.09 77.20
N THR A 20 -32.56 1.23 76.52
CA THR A 20 -32.59 1.31 75.07
C THR A 20 -31.22 0.94 74.45
N LEU A 21 -30.11 1.48 75.00
CA LEU A 21 -28.77 1.18 74.55
C LEU A 21 -28.45 -0.32 74.78
N LEU A 22 -28.78 -0.90 75.94
CA LEU A 22 -28.59 -2.32 76.19
C LEU A 22 -29.41 -3.19 75.24
N ALA A 23 -30.64 -2.83 74.98
CA ALA A 23 -31.52 -3.56 74.08
C ALA A 23 -30.98 -3.52 72.61
N THR A 24 -30.53 -2.33 72.12
CA THR A 24 -29.97 -2.20 70.78
C THR A 24 -28.64 -2.94 70.60
N VAL A 25 -27.76 -2.86 71.59
CA VAL A 25 -26.48 -3.59 71.56
C VAL A 25 -26.70 -5.12 71.65
N LEU A 26 -27.58 -5.59 72.54
CA LEU A 26 -27.87 -7.00 72.69
C LEU A 26 -28.52 -7.60 71.42
N THR A 27 -29.50 -6.91 70.87
CA THR A 27 -30.13 -7.32 69.59
C THR A 27 -29.13 -7.35 68.43
N THR A 28 -28.28 -6.34 68.31
CA THR A 28 -27.23 -6.30 67.25
C THR A 28 -26.20 -7.42 67.42
N LEU A 29 -25.81 -7.70 68.66
CA LEU A 29 -24.90 -8.77 68.95
C LEU A 29 -25.50 -10.15 68.62
N VAL A 30 -26.73 -10.41 69.05
CA VAL A 30 -27.46 -11.66 68.74
C VAL A 30 -27.62 -11.83 67.23
N VAL A 31 -28.06 -10.79 66.50
CA VAL A 31 -28.22 -10.84 65.08
C VAL A 31 -26.89 -11.06 64.37
N SER A 32 -25.80 -10.37 64.79
CA SER A 32 -24.49 -10.57 64.22
C SER A 32 -23.90 -11.96 64.45
N LEU A 33 -24.23 -12.63 65.58
CA LEU A 33 -23.80 -14.01 65.85
C LEU A 33 -24.63 -15.05 65.07
N LEU A 34 -25.88 -14.77 64.75
CA LEU A 34 -26.76 -15.66 63.98
C LEU A 34 -26.50 -15.58 62.47
N LEU A 35 -25.92 -14.46 61.97
CA LEU A 35 -25.63 -14.30 60.55
C LEU A 35 -24.56 -15.31 60.11
N PRO A 36 -24.73 -15.97 58.92
CA PRO A 36 -23.75 -16.93 58.42
C PRO A 36 -22.41 -16.23 58.16
N LYS A 37 -21.34 -16.85 58.60
CA LYS A 37 -19.96 -16.35 58.35
C LYS A 37 -19.67 -16.40 56.85
N GLN A 38 -19.08 -15.34 56.34
CA GLN A 38 -18.61 -15.24 54.97
C GLN A 38 -17.09 -15.01 54.95
N TYR A 39 -16.44 -15.72 54.06
CA TYR A 39 -14.99 -15.66 53.88
C TYR A 39 -14.73 -15.04 52.50
N THR A 40 -13.81 -14.07 52.44
CA THR A 40 -13.45 -13.41 51.17
C THR A 40 -12.02 -13.81 50.82
N ALA A 41 -11.88 -14.47 49.69
CA ALA A 41 -10.59 -14.78 49.09
C ALA A 41 -10.26 -13.77 47.99
N SER A 42 -9.01 -13.34 47.90
CA SER A 42 -8.54 -12.33 46.94
C SER A 42 -7.39 -12.89 46.12
N THR A 43 -7.50 -12.77 44.81
CA THR A 43 -6.41 -13.00 43.85
C THR A 43 -6.08 -11.72 43.11
N ALA A 44 -4.82 -11.52 42.75
CA ALA A 44 -4.37 -10.33 42.03
C ALA A 44 -3.82 -10.71 40.64
N VAL A 45 -4.31 -10.03 39.62
CA VAL A 45 -3.82 -10.18 38.26
C VAL A 45 -3.14 -8.90 37.84
N VAL A 46 -1.90 -8.99 37.34
CA VAL A 46 -1.17 -7.88 36.75
C VAL A 46 -1.37 -7.88 35.24
N ILE A 47 -1.61 -6.70 34.67
CA ILE A 47 -1.76 -6.52 33.23
C ILE A 47 -0.55 -5.73 32.74
N ASP A 48 0.25 -6.32 31.89
CA ASP A 48 1.38 -5.64 31.27
C ASP A 48 0.88 -4.78 30.09
N VAL A 49 0.82 -3.47 30.33
CA VAL A 49 0.43 -2.46 29.32
C VAL A 49 1.63 -1.81 28.63
N LYS A 50 2.86 -2.10 29.07
CA LYS A 50 4.10 -1.46 28.60
C LYS A 50 4.91 -2.35 27.68
N SER A 51 4.72 -3.65 27.72
CA SER A 51 5.42 -4.56 26.81
C SER A 51 4.98 -4.30 25.37
N PRO A 52 5.93 -4.04 24.47
CA PRO A 52 5.61 -4.03 23.05
C PRO A 52 4.99 -5.35 22.64
N ASP A 53 4.01 -5.32 21.74
CA ASP A 53 3.52 -6.55 21.14
C ASP A 53 4.72 -7.28 20.50
N PRO A 54 5.01 -8.54 20.86
CA PRO A 54 6.18 -9.27 20.37
C PRO A 54 6.26 -9.35 18.84
N ILE A 55 5.12 -9.18 18.17
CA ILE A 55 4.99 -9.30 16.72
C ILE A 55 4.94 -7.91 16.06
N ALA A 56 4.15 -6.99 16.63
CA ALA A 56 4.03 -5.62 16.10
C ALA A 56 5.22 -4.72 16.47
N GLY A 57 6.03 -5.09 17.47
CA GLY A 57 7.20 -4.34 17.92
C GLY A 57 6.88 -2.98 18.57
N MET A 58 5.62 -2.67 18.84
CA MET A 58 5.18 -1.39 19.41
C MET A 58 4.08 -1.59 20.46
N VAL A 59 3.97 -0.64 21.39
CA VAL A 59 2.87 -0.59 22.36
C VAL A 59 1.64 -0.05 21.65
N LEU A 60 0.53 -0.79 21.70
CA LEU A 60 -0.73 -0.35 21.13
C LEU A 60 -1.26 0.88 21.88
N PRO A 61 -1.58 2.00 21.22
CA PRO A 61 -2.05 3.23 21.87
C PRO A 61 -3.27 3.02 22.79
N GLY A 62 -4.13 2.07 22.46
CA GLY A 62 -5.30 1.73 23.25
C GLY A 62 -5.00 1.17 24.64
N MET A 63 -3.83 0.57 24.87
CA MET A 63 -3.41 0.04 26.18
C MET A 63 -3.01 1.13 27.18
N ILE A 64 -2.70 2.32 26.70
CA ILE A 64 -2.31 3.48 27.54
C ILE A 64 -3.55 4.29 27.96
N SER A 65 -4.73 3.98 27.40
CA SER A 65 -5.97 4.69 27.71
C SER A 65 -6.46 4.44 29.14
N PRO A 66 -6.93 5.47 29.87
CA PRO A 66 -7.55 5.30 31.19
C PRO A 66 -8.70 4.30 31.23
N GLY A 67 -9.43 4.14 30.12
CA GLY A 67 -10.53 3.19 29.98
C GLY A 67 -10.09 1.72 29.84
N TYR A 68 -8.81 1.46 29.58
CA TYR A 68 -8.37 0.08 29.36
C TYR A 68 -8.55 -0.82 30.58
N MET A 69 -8.21 -0.32 31.77
CA MET A 69 -8.39 -1.07 33.02
C MET A 69 -9.86 -1.32 33.34
N ALA A 70 -10.73 -0.34 33.06
CA ALA A 70 -12.18 -0.52 33.22
C ALA A 70 -12.71 -1.62 32.29
N THR A 71 -12.27 -1.64 31.04
CA THR A 71 -12.62 -2.70 30.09
C THR A 71 -12.16 -4.09 30.57
N GLN A 72 -10.98 -4.19 31.17
CA GLN A 72 -10.51 -5.46 31.73
C GLN A 72 -11.39 -5.93 32.92
N VAL A 73 -11.82 -4.99 33.78
CA VAL A 73 -12.79 -5.28 34.86
C VAL A 73 -14.10 -5.79 34.29
N ASP A 74 -14.61 -5.18 33.22
CA ASP A 74 -15.84 -5.62 32.57
C ASP A 74 -15.69 -7.02 31.94
N ILE A 75 -14.52 -7.34 31.37
CA ILE A 75 -14.24 -8.69 30.84
C ILE A 75 -14.25 -9.71 32.00
N ILE A 76 -13.61 -9.42 33.12
CA ILE A 76 -13.60 -10.32 34.29
C ILE A 76 -15.04 -10.54 34.79
N ASN A 77 -15.85 -9.48 34.85
CA ASN A 77 -17.25 -9.55 35.28
C ASN A 77 -18.20 -10.12 34.22
N SER A 78 -17.68 -10.45 33.01
CA SER A 78 -18.53 -10.93 31.92
C SER A 78 -19.11 -12.32 32.21
N ASN A 79 -20.30 -12.57 31.67
CA ASN A 79 -20.94 -13.88 31.75
C ASN A 79 -20.09 -14.98 31.08
N ARG A 80 -19.29 -14.63 30.05
CA ARG A 80 -18.36 -15.55 29.37
C ARG A 80 -17.30 -16.10 30.32
N VAL A 81 -16.68 -15.24 31.16
CA VAL A 81 -15.70 -15.65 32.17
C VAL A 81 -16.40 -16.46 33.25
N ALA A 82 -17.54 -16.01 33.78
CA ALA A 82 -18.26 -16.70 34.84
C ALA A 82 -18.72 -18.11 34.41
N GLN A 83 -19.26 -18.27 33.20
CA GLN A 83 -19.60 -19.60 32.65
C GLN A 83 -18.38 -20.51 32.51
N ARG A 84 -17.22 -19.94 32.15
CA ARG A 84 -15.98 -20.73 32.06
C ARG A 84 -15.52 -21.22 33.43
N VAL A 85 -15.66 -20.38 34.47
CA VAL A 85 -15.41 -20.76 35.86
C VAL A 85 -16.31 -21.92 36.28
N VAL A 86 -17.62 -21.85 36.01
CA VAL A 86 -18.58 -22.93 36.30
C VAL A 86 -18.15 -24.25 35.69
N ARG A 87 -17.74 -24.21 34.39
CA ARG A 87 -17.25 -25.42 33.67
C ARG A 87 -15.91 -25.92 34.19
N GLN A 88 -14.96 -25.02 34.51
CA GLN A 88 -13.64 -25.37 35.02
C GLN A 88 -13.74 -26.06 36.35
N LEU A 89 -14.62 -25.57 37.25
CA LEU A 89 -14.88 -26.17 38.56
C LEU A 89 -15.91 -27.31 38.52
N ARG A 90 -16.46 -27.65 37.34
CA ARG A 90 -17.48 -28.69 37.13
C ARG A 90 -18.70 -28.54 38.02
N MET A 91 -19.09 -27.30 38.33
CA MET A 91 -20.18 -27.03 39.26
C MET A 91 -21.53 -27.51 38.70
N ASP A 92 -21.71 -27.47 37.39
CA ASP A 92 -22.86 -27.96 36.64
C ASP A 92 -23.09 -29.49 36.77
N GLN A 93 -22.06 -30.23 37.19
CA GLN A 93 -22.12 -31.68 37.33
C GLN A 93 -22.50 -32.12 38.76
N SER A 94 -22.51 -31.20 39.72
CA SER A 94 -22.85 -31.48 41.11
C SER A 94 -24.37 -31.79 41.27
N PRO A 95 -24.73 -32.96 41.84
CA PRO A 95 -26.15 -33.32 42.06
C PRO A 95 -26.88 -32.29 42.92
N VAL A 96 -26.26 -31.80 43.97
CA VAL A 96 -26.81 -30.82 44.92
C VAL A 96 -27.12 -29.50 44.22
N ILE A 97 -26.21 -29.05 43.34
CA ILE A 97 -26.37 -27.81 42.60
C ILE A 97 -27.48 -27.95 41.54
N ARG A 98 -27.63 -29.11 40.92
CA ARG A 98 -28.69 -29.38 39.96
C ARG A 98 -30.10 -29.37 40.66
N GLU A 99 -30.18 -29.91 41.83
CA GLU A 99 -31.41 -29.87 42.63
C GLU A 99 -31.78 -28.44 42.97
N GLN A 100 -30.84 -27.65 43.48
CA GLN A 100 -31.05 -26.22 43.76
C GLN A 100 -31.47 -25.43 42.52
N TRP A 101 -30.86 -25.71 41.36
CA TRP A 101 -31.28 -25.08 40.08
C TRP A 101 -32.70 -25.47 39.67
N GLN A 102 -33.05 -26.75 39.82
CA GLN A 102 -34.42 -27.22 39.54
C GLN A 102 -35.44 -26.57 40.43
N GLU A 103 -35.17 -26.47 41.73
CA GLU A 103 -36.03 -25.80 42.70
C GLU A 103 -36.18 -24.29 42.40
N ALA A 104 -35.07 -23.63 42.06
CA ALA A 104 -35.04 -22.18 41.84
C ALA A 104 -35.61 -21.75 40.48
N THR A 105 -35.56 -22.58 39.45
CA THR A 105 -35.91 -22.22 38.07
C THR A 105 -36.97 -23.10 37.44
N GLU A 106 -37.50 -24.06 38.17
CA GLU A 106 -38.43 -25.09 37.63
C GLU A 106 -37.79 -25.86 36.43
N GLY A 107 -36.47 -25.95 36.38
CA GLY A 107 -35.73 -26.55 35.28
C GLY A 107 -35.71 -25.72 33.99
N LYS A 108 -36.06 -24.44 34.05
CA LYS A 108 -36.05 -23.54 32.88
C LYS A 108 -34.66 -22.84 32.74
N GLY A 109 -34.16 -22.79 31.52
CA GLY A 109 -32.87 -22.14 31.21
C GLY A 109 -31.67 -23.06 31.33
N ASP A 110 -30.47 -22.45 31.13
CA ASP A 110 -29.20 -23.18 31.23
C ASP A 110 -28.61 -23.05 32.65
N ILE A 111 -28.34 -24.18 33.27
CA ILE A 111 -27.73 -24.26 34.61
C ILE A 111 -26.40 -23.51 34.70
N THR A 112 -25.60 -23.52 33.60
CA THR A 112 -24.30 -22.82 33.55
C THR A 112 -24.47 -21.31 33.62
N VAL A 113 -25.50 -20.77 32.94
CA VAL A 113 -25.84 -19.33 32.97
C VAL A 113 -26.35 -18.93 34.36
N TRP A 114 -27.28 -19.72 34.94
CA TRP A 114 -27.78 -19.47 36.27
C TRP A 114 -26.70 -19.45 37.33
N LEU A 115 -25.78 -20.44 37.29
CA LEU A 115 -24.60 -20.48 38.17
C LEU A 115 -23.68 -19.29 37.97
N ALA A 116 -23.44 -18.90 36.72
CA ALA A 116 -22.60 -17.76 36.40
C ALA A 116 -23.13 -16.48 37.03
N ASP A 117 -24.45 -16.25 36.95
CA ASP A 117 -25.12 -15.10 37.56
C ASP A 117 -25.02 -15.11 39.10
N LEU A 118 -25.09 -16.30 39.73
CA LEU A 118 -24.92 -16.44 41.18
C LEU A 118 -23.49 -16.15 41.61
N LEU A 119 -22.49 -16.59 40.83
CA LEU A 119 -21.09 -16.30 41.12
C LEU A 119 -20.79 -14.81 40.96
N GLN A 120 -21.30 -14.15 39.91
CA GLN A 120 -21.09 -12.72 39.67
C GLN A 120 -21.64 -11.84 40.80
N LYS A 121 -22.77 -12.22 41.41
CA LYS A 121 -23.35 -11.47 42.57
C LYS A 121 -22.43 -11.45 43.79
N LYS A 122 -21.52 -12.41 43.90
CA LYS A 122 -20.58 -12.54 45.04
C LYS A 122 -19.18 -12.15 44.66
N LEU A 123 -18.97 -11.77 43.40
CA LEU A 123 -17.69 -11.33 42.87
C LEU A 123 -17.55 -9.81 43.03
N ASP A 124 -16.39 -9.38 43.48
CA ASP A 124 -16.03 -7.96 43.56
C ASP A 124 -14.67 -7.74 42.91
N VAL A 125 -14.66 -7.04 41.80
CA VAL A 125 -13.47 -6.81 40.97
C VAL A 125 -13.08 -5.34 41.05
N GLN A 126 -11.89 -5.08 41.58
CA GLN A 126 -11.44 -3.70 41.81
C GLN A 126 -10.07 -3.47 41.17
N PRO A 127 -9.95 -2.50 40.24
CA PRO A 127 -8.66 -2.08 39.72
C PRO A 127 -7.91 -1.29 40.80
N SER A 128 -6.61 -1.48 40.90
CA SER A 128 -5.76 -0.64 41.73
C SER A 128 -5.66 0.76 41.14
N ARG A 129 -5.67 1.78 42.00
CA ARG A 129 -5.65 3.18 41.54
C ARG A 129 -4.32 3.63 40.95
N GLU A 130 -3.21 3.03 41.36
CA GLU A 130 -1.85 3.48 41.03
C GLU A 130 -1.00 2.41 40.32
N SER A 131 -1.61 1.27 39.99
CA SER A 131 -0.91 0.18 39.32
C SER A 131 -1.81 -0.56 38.33
N ASN A 132 -1.20 -1.32 37.44
CA ASN A 132 -1.90 -2.16 36.47
C ASN A 132 -2.33 -3.51 37.05
N VAL A 133 -2.72 -3.52 38.33
CA VAL A 133 -3.19 -4.70 39.06
C VAL A 133 -4.69 -4.64 39.21
N ILE A 134 -5.35 -5.75 38.97
CA ILE A 134 -6.78 -5.95 39.27
C ILE A 134 -6.89 -6.97 40.37
N ASN A 135 -7.60 -6.60 41.44
CA ASN A 135 -7.91 -7.50 42.54
C ASN A 135 -9.28 -8.15 42.30
N ILE A 136 -9.33 -9.45 42.29
CA ILE A 136 -10.54 -10.26 42.13
C ILE A 136 -10.87 -10.88 43.48
N ASN A 137 -11.94 -10.39 44.10
CA ASN A 137 -12.40 -10.82 45.40
C ASN A 137 -13.65 -11.67 45.26
N PHE A 138 -13.70 -12.82 45.87
CA PHE A 138 -14.87 -13.66 45.89
C PHE A 138 -15.27 -14.00 47.35
N SER A 139 -16.56 -13.81 47.66
CA SER A 139 -17.11 -14.06 49.01
C SER A 139 -17.97 -15.31 49.02
N GLY A 140 -17.63 -16.27 49.87
CA GLY A 140 -18.33 -17.55 50.04
C GLY A 140 -18.47 -17.99 51.48
N ALA A 141 -19.30 -18.99 51.74
CA ALA A 141 -19.48 -19.56 53.06
C ALA A 141 -18.34 -20.52 53.45
N ASP A 142 -17.73 -21.16 52.45
CA ASP A 142 -16.56 -22.06 52.63
C ASP A 142 -15.28 -21.33 52.14
N PRO A 143 -14.22 -21.23 52.98
CA PRO A 143 -12.98 -20.56 52.65
C PRO A 143 -12.23 -21.23 51.50
N ALA A 144 -12.22 -22.56 51.41
CA ALA A 144 -11.54 -23.28 50.33
C ALA A 144 -12.23 -23.06 48.99
N PHE A 145 -13.56 -23.10 48.98
CA PHE A 145 -14.38 -22.80 47.82
C PHE A 145 -14.18 -21.33 47.34
N ALA A 146 -14.15 -20.39 48.30
CA ALA A 146 -13.94 -18.97 47.96
C ALA A 146 -12.57 -18.76 47.28
N ALA A 147 -11.51 -19.38 47.77
CA ALA A 147 -10.18 -19.33 47.16
C ALA A 147 -10.14 -20.02 45.78
N ALA A 148 -10.78 -21.18 45.64
CA ALA A 148 -10.86 -21.90 44.38
C ALA A 148 -11.58 -21.10 43.30
N VAL A 149 -12.72 -20.46 43.65
CA VAL A 149 -13.50 -19.62 42.70
C VAL A 149 -12.71 -18.36 42.32
N ALA A 150 -12.09 -17.64 43.25
CA ALA A 150 -11.27 -16.46 42.96
C ALA A 150 -10.14 -16.79 41.98
N ASN A 151 -9.42 -17.89 42.22
CA ASN A 151 -8.36 -18.38 41.34
C ASN A 151 -8.89 -18.81 39.97
N ALA A 152 -10.05 -19.48 39.94
CA ALA A 152 -10.68 -19.89 38.71
C ALA A 152 -11.13 -18.66 37.85
N PHE A 153 -11.61 -17.57 38.49
CA PHE A 153 -11.90 -16.31 37.77
C PHE A 153 -10.62 -15.71 37.18
N ALA A 154 -9.51 -15.66 37.90
CA ALA A 154 -8.26 -15.15 37.38
C ALA A 154 -7.76 -15.96 36.17
N GLN A 155 -7.78 -17.30 36.29
CA GLN A 155 -7.36 -18.17 35.18
C GLN A 155 -8.32 -18.08 33.97
N SER A 156 -9.63 -18.14 34.23
CA SER A 156 -10.64 -18.02 33.16
C SER A 156 -10.59 -16.68 32.45
N TYR A 157 -10.29 -15.59 33.18
CA TYR A 157 -10.05 -14.28 32.58
C TYR A 157 -8.85 -14.29 31.63
N ILE A 158 -7.71 -14.85 32.06
CA ILE A 158 -6.50 -14.95 31.23
C ILE A 158 -6.80 -15.74 29.95
N ASP A 159 -7.50 -16.86 30.07
CA ASP A 159 -7.87 -17.69 28.92
C ASP A 159 -8.84 -16.96 27.97
N VAL A 160 -9.86 -16.27 28.50
CA VAL A 160 -10.82 -15.50 27.69
C VAL A 160 -10.14 -14.29 27.04
N ASN A 161 -9.25 -13.61 27.74
CA ASN A 161 -8.47 -12.50 27.19
C ASN A 161 -7.57 -12.96 26.03
N LEU A 162 -6.92 -14.11 26.17
CA LEU A 162 -6.16 -14.74 25.09
C LEU A 162 -7.05 -15.09 23.89
N GLU A 163 -8.21 -15.70 24.15
CA GLU A 163 -9.17 -16.08 23.12
C GLU A 163 -9.70 -14.85 22.36
N LEU A 164 -10.04 -13.76 23.07
CA LEU A 164 -10.46 -12.50 22.46
C LEU A 164 -9.37 -11.86 21.60
N LYS A 165 -8.09 -12.09 21.90
CA LYS A 165 -6.95 -11.62 21.09
C LYS A 165 -6.70 -12.52 19.88
N VAL A 166 -6.74 -13.82 20.05
CA VAL A 166 -6.34 -14.81 19.04
C VAL A 166 -7.44 -15.08 18.00
N GLU A 167 -8.71 -15.07 18.41
CA GLU A 167 -9.81 -15.41 17.48
C GLU A 167 -9.93 -14.43 16.29
N PRO A 168 -9.90 -13.10 16.48
CA PRO A 168 -9.83 -12.15 15.36
C PRO A 168 -8.60 -12.36 14.50
N ALA A 169 -7.44 -12.66 15.12
CA ALA A 169 -6.20 -12.91 14.38
C ALA A 169 -6.30 -14.17 13.51
N ARG A 170 -6.97 -15.23 13.97
CA ARG A 170 -7.22 -16.45 13.17
C ARG A 170 -8.11 -16.18 11.96
N GLN A 171 -9.20 -15.43 12.16
CA GLN A 171 -10.11 -15.06 11.08
C GLN A 171 -9.39 -14.19 10.04
N ASN A 172 -8.63 -13.21 10.50
CA ASN A 172 -7.81 -12.36 9.62
C ASN A 172 -6.73 -13.16 8.90
N ALA A 173 -6.07 -14.12 9.58
CA ALA A 173 -5.05 -14.97 8.96
C ALA A 173 -5.63 -15.81 7.80
N ALA A 174 -6.82 -16.39 7.98
CA ALA A 174 -7.51 -17.14 6.93
C ALA A 174 -7.85 -16.26 5.72
N TRP A 175 -8.36 -15.04 5.99
CA TRP A 175 -8.66 -14.07 4.93
C TRP A 175 -7.39 -13.62 4.18
N PHE A 176 -6.32 -13.27 4.90
CA PHE A 176 -5.06 -12.86 4.27
C PHE A 176 -4.42 -14.01 3.48
N GLN A 177 -4.54 -15.25 3.94
CA GLN A 177 -4.04 -16.42 3.22
C GLN A 177 -4.74 -16.57 1.86
N GLU A 178 -6.05 -16.41 1.81
CA GLU A 178 -6.81 -16.47 0.54
C GLU A 178 -6.46 -15.29 -0.37
N GLN A 179 -6.32 -14.07 0.17
CA GLN A 179 -5.88 -12.90 -0.61
C GLN A 179 -4.47 -13.10 -1.17
N THR A 180 -3.56 -13.68 -0.39
CA THR A 180 -2.19 -13.99 -0.86
C THR A 180 -2.21 -14.97 -2.01
N ARG A 181 -3.08 -15.98 -1.99
CA ARG A 181 -3.27 -16.94 -3.08
C ARG A 181 -3.76 -16.24 -4.36
N LEU A 182 -4.82 -15.43 -4.24
CA LEU A 182 -5.39 -14.69 -5.38
C LEU A 182 -4.39 -13.71 -6.01
N LEU A 183 -3.60 -13.02 -5.18
CA LEU A 183 -2.59 -12.08 -5.69
C LEU A 183 -1.39 -12.79 -6.31
N ARG A 184 -1.03 -13.98 -5.85
CA ARG A 184 -0.04 -14.84 -6.51
C ARG A 184 -0.51 -15.27 -7.89
N ASP A 185 -1.73 -15.77 -8.00
CA ASP A 185 -2.33 -16.17 -9.28
C ASP A 185 -2.35 -14.98 -10.26
N LYS A 186 -2.68 -13.78 -9.76
CA LYS A 186 -2.65 -12.55 -10.56
C LYS A 186 -1.23 -12.16 -11.01
N LEU A 187 -0.24 -12.29 -10.13
CA LEU A 187 1.17 -12.04 -10.47
C LEU A 187 1.66 -13.03 -11.53
N GLU A 188 1.38 -14.32 -11.37
CA GLU A 188 1.74 -15.36 -12.33
C GLU A 188 1.07 -15.12 -13.70
N ALA A 189 -0.20 -14.70 -13.71
CA ALA A 189 -0.90 -14.34 -14.94
C ALA A 189 -0.27 -13.10 -15.63
N ALA A 190 0.10 -12.07 -14.88
CA ALA A 190 0.76 -10.89 -15.44
C ALA A 190 2.16 -11.23 -15.99
N GLN A 191 2.94 -12.05 -15.28
CA GLN A 191 4.25 -12.52 -15.74
C GLN A 191 4.12 -13.39 -17.01
N ALA A 192 3.13 -14.27 -17.06
CA ALA A 192 2.85 -15.09 -18.23
C ALA A 192 2.44 -14.22 -19.45
N ALA A 193 1.63 -13.20 -19.25
CA ALA A 193 1.23 -12.24 -20.29
C ALA A 193 2.45 -11.50 -20.86
N LEU A 194 3.31 -10.97 -20.00
CA LEU A 194 4.56 -10.31 -20.41
C LEU A 194 5.47 -11.26 -21.18
N SER A 195 5.71 -12.45 -20.65
CA SER A 195 6.56 -13.46 -21.28
C SER A 195 6.04 -13.89 -22.65
N SER A 196 4.72 -14.15 -22.77
CA SER A 196 4.11 -14.54 -24.03
C SER A 196 4.18 -13.43 -25.06
N TYR A 197 4.01 -12.18 -24.66
CA TYR A 197 4.15 -11.02 -25.54
C TYR A 197 5.60 -10.86 -26.04
N GLN A 198 6.58 -10.98 -25.15
CA GLN A 198 8.02 -10.94 -25.50
C GLN A 198 8.41 -12.08 -26.46
N GLN A 199 7.89 -13.29 -26.25
CA GLN A 199 8.13 -14.42 -27.15
C GLN A 199 7.49 -14.20 -28.53
N LYS A 200 6.27 -13.66 -28.58
CA LYS A 200 5.55 -13.38 -29.82
C LYS A 200 6.23 -12.30 -30.66
N THR A 201 6.75 -11.25 -30.02
CA THR A 201 7.44 -10.16 -30.72
C THR A 201 8.91 -10.41 -30.97
N GLY A 202 9.51 -11.41 -30.31
CA GLY A 202 10.94 -11.72 -30.39
C GLY A 202 11.83 -10.66 -29.74
N ILE A 203 11.26 -9.74 -28.98
CA ILE A 203 11.93 -8.59 -28.42
C ILE A 203 12.37 -8.88 -26.99
N VAL A 204 13.66 -9.14 -26.79
CA VAL A 204 14.27 -9.32 -25.47
C VAL A 204 14.78 -7.99 -24.91
N ARG A 205 15.23 -7.05 -25.79
CA ARG A 205 15.76 -5.71 -25.41
C ARG A 205 15.27 -4.66 -26.41
N THR A 206 14.21 -3.98 -26.06
CA THR A 206 13.49 -3.06 -26.93
C THR A 206 14.24 -1.75 -27.21
N ASP A 207 14.96 -1.22 -26.21
CA ASP A 207 15.55 0.12 -26.29
C ASP A 207 16.76 0.19 -27.24
N ASP A 208 17.62 -0.83 -27.25
CA ASP A 208 18.81 -0.86 -28.11
C ASP A 208 18.42 -0.98 -29.59
N HIS A 209 17.40 -1.83 -29.89
CA HIS A 209 16.90 -2.01 -31.25
C HIS A 209 16.22 -0.77 -31.78
N LEU A 210 15.36 -0.16 -30.98
CA LEU A 210 14.67 1.09 -31.34
C LEU A 210 15.66 2.22 -31.59
N SER A 211 16.68 2.37 -30.73
CA SER A 211 17.72 3.39 -30.90
C SER A 211 18.48 3.23 -32.22
N HIS A 212 18.79 2.00 -32.63
CA HIS A 212 19.43 1.71 -33.91
C HIS A 212 18.54 2.10 -35.10
N GLU A 213 17.27 1.71 -35.07
CA GLU A 213 16.34 2.03 -36.15
C GLU A 213 15.99 3.53 -36.22
N MET A 214 15.98 4.24 -35.08
CA MET A 214 15.88 5.72 -35.06
C MET A 214 17.13 6.40 -35.66
N ALA A 215 18.33 5.89 -35.39
CA ALA A 215 19.56 6.41 -35.99
C ALA A 215 19.53 6.25 -37.50
N LYS A 216 19.06 5.10 -38.01
CA LYS A 216 18.91 4.86 -39.45
C LYS A 216 17.85 5.77 -40.09
N LEU A 217 16.73 6.06 -39.39
CA LEU A 217 15.73 7.00 -39.82
C LEU A 217 16.32 8.41 -40.00
N ASN A 218 17.12 8.86 -39.03
CA ASN A 218 17.78 10.16 -39.08
C ASN A 218 18.83 10.22 -40.23
N ASP A 219 19.55 9.15 -40.47
CA ASP A 219 20.52 9.07 -41.57
C ASP A 219 19.84 9.16 -42.94
N LEU A 220 18.75 8.38 -43.14
CA LEU A 220 17.93 8.48 -44.38
C LEU A 220 17.35 9.88 -44.58
N SER A 221 16.91 10.53 -43.52
CA SER A 221 16.39 11.91 -43.58
C SER A 221 17.50 12.91 -43.99
N ALA A 222 18.69 12.75 -43.42
CA ALA A 222 19.85 13.58 -43.80
C ALA A 222 20.28 13.36 -45.27
N GLN A 223 20.35 12.09 -45.70
CA GLN A 223 20.65 11.76 -47.12
C GLN A 223 19.60 12.35 -48.07
N LEU A 224 18.31 12.26 -47.74
CA LEU A 224 17.22 12.86 -48.56
C LEU A 224 17.42 14.35 -48.69
N THR A 225 17.73 15.05 -47.60
CA THR A 225 17.94 16.51 -47.61
C THR A 225 19.08 16.91 -48.54
N VAL A 226 20.19 16.13 -48.50
CA VAL A 226 21.34 16.36 -49.39
C VAL A 226 21.00 16.11 -50.87
N VAL A 227 20.28 15.00 -51.14
CA VAL A 227 19.88 14.69 -52.52
C VAL A 227 18.87 15.71 -53.05
N GLN A 228 17.92 16.15 -52.24
CA GLN A 228 16.98 17.23 -52.61
C GLN A 228 17.69 18.53 -52.96
N ALA A 229 18.69 18.93 -52.18
CA ALA A 229 19.48 20.11 -52.45
C ALA A 229 20.25 19.97 -53.78
N GLN A 230 20.84 18.81 -54.07
CA GLN A 230 21.55 18.53 -55.32
C GLN A 230 20.61 18.50 -56.52
N THR A 231 19.42 17.89 -56.38
CA THR A 231 18.41 17.83 -57.42
C THR A 231 17.87 19.23 -57.78
N ALA A 232 17.57 20.03 -56.69
CA ALA A 232 17.14 21.40 -56.88
C ALA A 232 18.19 22.28 -57.57
N ASP A 233 19.48 22.11 -57.24
CA ASP A 233 20.60 22.77 -57.88
C ASP A 233 20.66 22.39 -59.39
N SER A 234 20.66 21.07 -59.66
CA SER A 234 20.69 20.57 -61.07
C SER A 234 19.47 21.04 -61.86
N HIS A 235 18.27 21.09 -61.24
CA HIS A 235 17.08 21.62 -61.90
C HIS A 235 17.16 23.13 -62.22
N SER A 236 17.63 23.93 -61.25
CA SER A 236 17.84 25.37 -61.43
C SER A 236 18.82 25.68 -62.55
N LYS A 237 19.94 24.95 -62.56
CA LYS A 237 21.01 25.05 -63.58
C LYS A 237 20.51 24.59 -64.94
N GLY A 238 19.78 23.46 -65.01
CA GLY A 238 19.17 22.95 -66.24
C GLY A 238 18.15 23.91 -66.88
N LYS A 239 17.30 24.52 -66.08
CA LYS A 239 16.34 25.56 -66.55
C LYS A 239 17.08 26.80 -67.11
N SER A 240 18.12 27.21 -66.48
CA SER A 240 18.91 28.37 -66.89
C SER A 240 19.78 28.06 -68.14
N ALA A 241 20.08 26.79 -68.43
CA ALA A 241 20.90 26.36 -69.58
C ALA A 241 20.20 26.51 -70.92
N GLY A 242 18.83 26.56 -70.94
CA GLY A 242 18.07 26.70 -72.20
C GLY A 242 18.10 28.07 -72.89
N GLY A 243 18.78 29.06 -72.30
CA GLY A 243 18.73 30.45 -72.86
C GLY A 243 19.91 31.35 -72.47
N SER A 244 20.88 30.99 -71.68
CA SER A 244 21.92 31.94 -71.33
C SER A 244 23.34 31.36 -71.38
N ASP A 245 24.19 32.03 -72.09
CA ASP A 245 25.63 31.85 -72.10
C ASP A 245 26.34 32.10 -70.74
N THR A 246 25.58 32.35 -69.69
CA THR A 246 26.04 32.80 -68.36
C THR A 246 26.05 31.71 -67.30
N LEU A 247 25.69 30.45 -67.62
CA LEU A 247 25.79 29.33 -66.68
C LEU A 247 27.23 29.07 -66.32
N VAL A 248 27.51 28.90 -65.01
CA VAL A 248 28.83 28.65 -64.46
C VAL A 248 29.43 27.37 -65.07
N GLU A 249 28.66 26.30 -65.26
CA GLU A 249 29.10 25.02 -65.84
C GLU A 249 29.43 25.18 -67.35
N VAL A 250 28.67 26.02 -68.06
CA VAL A 250 28.96 26.36 -69.47
C VAL A 250 30.21 27.22 -69.55
N MET A 251 30.36 28.19 -68.66
CA MET A 251 31.53 29.08 -68.61
C MET A 251 32.81 28.36 -68.16
N GLN A 252 32.71 27.40 -67.28
CA GLN A 252 33.85 26.62 -66.77
C GLN A 252 34.26 25.45 -67.67
N ASN A 253 33.46 25.16 -68.72
CA ASN A 253 33.85 24.11 -69.68
C ASN A 253 34.97 24.59 -70.56
N PRO A 254 36.17 23.97 -70.53
CA PRO A 254 37.34 24.43 -71.28
C PRO A 254 37.12 24.43 -72.77
N LEU A 255 36.33 23.47 -73.31
CA LEU A 255 36.01 23.39 -74.74
C LEU A 255 35.11 24.54 -75.18
N ILE A 256 34.08 24.85 -74.38
CA ILE A 256 33.18 25.97 -74.65
C ILE A 256 33.90 27.30 -74.56
N SER A 257 34.77 27.46 -73.55
CA SER A 257 35.60 28.66 -73.39
C SER A 257 36.56 28.83 -74.57
N GLY A 258 37.20 27.73 -75.01
CA GLY A 258 38.06 27.74 -76.20
C GLY A 258 37.26 28.09 -77.45
N LEU A 259 36.15 27.47 -77.70
CA LEU A 259 35.26 27.79 -78.86
C LEU A 259 34.82 29.27 -78.90
N LYS A 260 34.45 29.85 -77.73
CA LYS A 260 34.12 31.26 -77.60
C LYS A 260 35.28 32.19 -77.96
N ALA A 261 36.46 31.85 -77.50
CA ALA A 261 37.66 32.61 -77.82
C ALA A 261 38.00 32.53 -79.29
N ASP A 262 37.88 31.35 -79.94
CA ASP A 262 38.11 31.16 -81.35
C ASP A 262 37.07 31.86 -82.19
N ILE A 263 35.80 31.84 -81.83
CA ILE A 263 34.74 32.57 -82.41
C ILE A 263 35.00 34.09 -82.38
N ALA A 264 35.36 34.61 -81.17
CA ALA A 264 35.61 36.06 -81.03
C ALA A 264 36.81 36.50 -81.89
N ARG A 265 37.87 35.63 -81.96
CA ARG A 265 39.06 35.90 -82.84
C ARG A 265 38.69 35.90 -84.35
N LEU A 266 37.87 34.93 -84.73
CA LEU A 266 37.43 34.82 -86.11
C LEU A 266 36.45 35.89 -86.51
N GLU A 267 35.53 36.31 -85.60
CA GLU A 267 34.63 37.47 -85.79
C GLU A 267 35.41 38.79 -85.99
N ALA A 268 36.47 39.05 -85.24
CA ALA A 268 37.35 40.17 -85.35
C ALA A 268 38.07 40.13 -86.71
N LYS A 269 38.59 38.99 -87.11
CA LYS A 269 39.27 38.78 -88.42
C LYS A 269 38.31 38.93 -89.58
N LEU A 270 37.02 38.45 -89.43
CA LEU A 270 36.00 38.59 -90.42
C LEU A 270 35.56 40.05 -90.62
N GLN A 271 35.53 40.81 -89.55
CA GLN A 271 35.22 42.25 -89.59
C GLN A 271 36.32 43.01 -90.34
N GLU A 272 37.60 42.71 -90.05
CA GLU A 272 38.73 43.25 -90.72
C GLU A 272 38.72 42.90 -92.22
N SER A 273 38.45 41.60 -92.56
CA SER A 273 38.41 41.15 -93.96
C SER A 273 37.22 41.77 -94.71
N ASN A 274 36.06 41.99 -94.07
CA ASN A 274 34.93 42.65 -94.67
C ASN A 274 35.27 44.14 -95.11
N ILE A 275 36.02 44.83 -94.25
CA ILE A 275 36.45 46.21 -94.49
C ILE A 275 37.45 46.27 -95.66
N ASN A 276 38.46 45.39 -95.72
CA ASN A 276 39.56 45.44 -96.62
C ASN A 276 39.27 44.76 -97.99
N LEU A 277 38.53 43.65 -98.00
CA LEU A 277 38.37 42.79 -99.22
C LEU A 277 36.94 42.73 -99.75
N GLY A 278 35.92 43.11 -98.92
CA GLY A 278 34.49 43.08 -99.28
C GLY A 278 33.86 41.71 -99.04
N LYS A 279 32.50 41.67 -98.88
CA LYS A 279 31.72 40.50 -98.53
C LYS A 279 31.79 39.30 -99.50
N ASN A 280 32.06 39.54 -100.81
CA ASN A 280 32.06 38.48 -101.81
C ASN A 280 33.46 37.86 -102.03
N HIS A 281 34.50 38.28 -101.32
CA HIS A 281 35.81 37.74 -101.44
C HIS A 281 35.91 36.27 -100.94
N PRO A 282 36.62 35.37 -101.68
CA PRO A 282 36.67 33.94 -101.28
C PRO A 282 37.18 33.70 -99.92
N GLN A 283 38.08 34.54 -99.34
CA GLN A 283 38.59 34.42 -97.97
C GLN A 283 37.52 34.82 -96.94
N THR A 284 36.72 35.83 -97.21
CA THR A 284 35.64 36.27 -96.38
C THR A 284 34.56 35.16 -96.26
N ARG A 285 34.17 34.56 -97.37
CA ARG A 285 33.22 33.41 -97.39
C ARG A 285 33.73 32.17 -96.68
N ARG A 286 34.99 31.90 -96.76
CA ARG A 286 35.59 30.79 -96.00
C ARG A 286 35.53 31.10 -94.50
N ALA A 287 35.89 32.30 -94.10
CA ALA A 287 35.88 32.67 -92.66
C ALA A 287 34.40 32.66 -92.12
N GLU A 288 33.39 33.09 -92.92
CA GLU A 288 31.99 32.99 -92.55
C GLU A 288 31.54 31.51 -92.37
N SER A 289 31.92 30.64 -93.27
CA SER A 289 31.65 29.18 -93.15
C SER A 289 32.30 28.55 -91.93
N GLU A 290 33.55 28.94 -91.67
CA GLU A 290 34.25 28.50 -90.50
C GLU A 290 33.64 29.01 -89.20
N LEU A 291 33.24 30.26 -89.15
CA LEU A 291 32.47 30.86 -88.04
C LEU A 291 31.14 30.16 -87.77
N ALA A 292 30.39 29.87 -88.84
CA ALA A 292 29.14 29.14 -88.79
C ALA A 292 29.38 27.69 -88.18
N SER A 293 30.46 27.02 -88.59
CA SER A 293 30.87 25.70 -88.05
C SER A 293 31.20 25.81 -86.62
N LEU A 294 32.02 26.77 -86.16
CA LEU A 294 32.37 26.98 -84.74
C LEU A 294 31.16 27.34 -83.92
N LYS A 295 30.26 28.19 -84.41
CA LYS A 295 28.98 28.51 -83.74
C LYS A 295 28.09 27.25 -83.63
N GLY A 296 28.05 26.41 -84.64
CA GLY A 296 27.35 25.10 -84.57
C GLY A 296 27.95 24.14 -83.56
N LYS A 297 29.29 24.10 -83.52
CA LYS A 297 29.99 23.27 -82.45
C LYS A 297 29.72 23.81 -81.03
N LEU A 298 29.74 25.15 -80.87
CA LEU A 298 29.43 25.75 -79.55
C LEU A 298 27.98 25.44 -79.15
N ALA A 299 27.02 25.56 -80.00
CA ALA A 299 25.60 25.26 -79.75
C ALA A 299 25.47 23.77 -79.40
N SER A 300 26.12 22.86 -80.12
CA SER A 300 26.13 21.42 -79.80
C SER A 300 26.74 21.11 -78.44
N GLU A 301 27.87 21.69 -78.05
CA GLU A 301 28.48 21.48 -76.75
C GLU A 301 27.67 22.09 -75.62
N THR A 302 27.07 23.25 -75.79
CA THR A 302 26.16 23.84 -74.81
C THR A 302 24.92 22.96 -74.62
N GLN A 303 24.40 22.36 -75.67
CA GLN A 303 23.27 21.44 -75.63
C GLN A 303 23.66 20.13 -74.89
N LYS A 304 24.88 19.62 -75.06
CA LYS A 304 25.34 18.44 -74.32
C LYS A 304 25.46 18.71 -72.81
N VAL A 305 25.95 19.89 -72.40
CA VAL A 305 26.00 20.28 -70.97
C VAL A 305 24.57 20.38 -70.42
N SER A 306 23.66 21.00 -71.13
CA SER A 306 22.24 21.08 -70.72
C SER A 306 21.60 19.69 -70.60
N ALA A 307 21.86 18.79 -71.54
CA ALA A 307 21.34 17.42 -71.51
C ALA A 307 21.92 16.64 -70.29
N SER A 308 23.23 16.85 -69.99
CA SER A 308 23.85 16.23 -68.78
C SER A 308 23.22 16.74 -67.51
N LEU A 309 22.92 18.03 -67.37
CA LEU A 309 22.22 18.60 -66.22
C LEU A 309 20.81 18.03 -66.04
N ASN A 310 20.06 17.91 -67.16
CA ASN A 310 18.73 17.30 -67.15
C ASN A 310 18.81 15.80 -66.74
N THR A 311 19.83 15.07 -67.26
CA THR A 311 20.03 13.69 -66.82
C THR A 311 20.34 13.60 -65.31
N SER A 312 21.22 14.50 -64.81
CA SER A 312 21.52 14.59 -63.37
C SER A 312 20.30 14.89 -62.54
N TYR A 313 19.41 15.77 -63.04
CA TYR A 313 18.12 16.06 -62.38
C TYR A 313 17.18 14.83 -62.31
N GLU A 314 17.02 14.12 -63.43
CA GLU A 314 16.15 12.92 -63.45
C GLU A 314 16.71 11.80 -62.56
N VAL A 315 18.04 11.59 -62.55
CA VAL A 315 18.69 10.65 -61.65
C VAL A 315 18.53 11.07 -60.17
N GLY A 316 18.70 12.37 -59.89
CA GLY A 316 18.44 12.93 -58.55
C GLY A 316 17.00 12.72 -58.11
N LYS A 317 16.03 12.99 -58.95
CA LYS A 317 14.62 12.79 -58.68
C LYS A 317 14.23 11.32 -58.45
N GLN A 318 14.85 10.42 -59.19
CA GLN A 318 14.65 8.99 -58.97
C GLN A 318 15.18 8.58 -57.60
N LYS A 319 16.39 9.07 -57.23
CA LYS A 319 17.01 8.80 -55.93
C LYS A 319 16.26 9.42 -54.77
N GLU A 320 15.69 10.62 -54.96
CA GLU A 320 14.77 11.22 -53.98
C GLU A 320 13.58 10.33 -53.70
N LYS A 321 12.94 9.80 -54.77
CA LYS A 321 11.78 8.90 -54.64
C LYS A 321 12.17 7.64 -53.88
N GLU A 322 13.30 7.00 -54.22
CA GLU A 322 13.78 5.79 -53.52
C GLU A 322 14.05 6.06 -52.03
N LEU A 323 14.65 7.22 -51.71
CA LEU A 323 14.91 7.61 -50.34
C LEU A 323 13.64 7.96 -49.57
N LEU A 324 12.60 8.58 -50.23
CA LEU A 324 11.31 8.82 -49.64
C LEU A 324 10.60 7.54 -49.32
N ASP A 325 10.57 6.57 -50.26
CA ASP A 325 9.95 5.27 -50.04
C ASP A 325 10.66 4.51 -48.91
N ALA A 326 11.99 4.56 -48.84
CA ALA A 326 12.80 3.97 -47.75
C ALA A 326 12.54 4.67 -46.42
N LEU A 327 12.41 6.00 -46.41
CA LEU A 327 12.12 6.78 -45.21
C LEU A 327 10.73 6.46 -44.65
N GLU A 328 9.71 6.34 -45.51
CA GLU A 328 8.35 5.96 -45.11
C GLU A 328 8.33 4.55 -44.53
N ALA A 329 8.99 3.58 -45.16
CA ALA A 329 9.12 2.22 -44.64
C ALA A 329 9.84 2.20 -43.29
N GLN A 330 10.95 2.93 -43.16
CA GLN A 330 11.70 3.04 -41.91
C GLN A 330 10.87 3.71 -40.80
N LYS A 331 10.11 4.77 -41.13
CA LYS A 331 9.21 5.43 -40.18
C LYS A 331 8.12 4.49 -39.70
N ALA A 332 7.52 3.69 -40.57
CA ALA A 332 6.50 2.71 -40.24
C ALA A 332 7.09 1.64 -39.26
N LEU A 333 8.33 1.20 -39.51
CA LEU A 333 9.04 0.25 -38.63
C LEU A 333 9.29 0.85 -37.24
N VAL A 334 9.81 2.09 -37.16
CA VAL A 334 10.04 2.78 -35.88
C VAL A 334 8.74 2.98 -35.11
N LEU A 335 7.63 3.31 -35.78
CA LEU A 335 6.33 3.44 -35.15
C LEU A 335 5.79 2.10 -34.62
N SER A 336 6.02 0.98 -35.32
CA SER A 336 5.61 -0.34 -34.82
C SER A 336 6.44 -0.74 -33.59
N LEU A 337 7.74 -0.52 -33.62
CA LEU A 337 8.63 -0.79 -32.47
C LEU A 337 8.28 0.07 -31.24
N ASN A 338 7.90 1.34 -31.44
CA ASN A 338 7.43 2.17 -30.35
C ASN A 338 6.14 1.62 -29.73
N ARG A 339 5.17 1.18 -30.52
CA ARG A 339 3.94 0.56 -30.00
C ARG A 339 4.23 -0.71 -29.21
N GLU A 340 5.11 -1.54 -29.72
CA GLU A 340 5.52 -2.78 -29.04
C GLU A 340 6.23 -2.49 -27.72
N ARG A 341 7.10 -1.46 -27.69
CA ARG A 341 7.74 -0.99 -26.46
C ARG A 341 6.72 -0.48 -25.44
N ASP A 342 5.75 0.32 -25.89
CA ASP A 342 4.72 0.87 -25.01
C ASP A 342 3.87 -0.26 -24.40
N GLU A 343 3.52 -1.28 -25.17
CA GLU A 343 2.79 -2.47 -24.69
C GLU A 343 3.61 -3.26 -23.66
N ILE A 344 4.88 -3.51 -23.93
CA ILE A 344 5.79 -4.15 -22.96
C ILE A 344 5.88 -3.33 -21.67
N SER A 345 5.96 -1.99 -21.77
CA SER A 345 6.00 -1.10 -20.60
C SER A 345 4.72 -1.15 -19.78
N VAL A 346 3.54 -1.32 -20.41
CA VAL A 346 2.28 -1.53 -19.70
C VAL A 346 2.30 -2.87 -18.96
N LEU A 347 2.67 -3.95 -19.64
CA LEU A 347 2.74 -5.28 -19.04
C LEU A 347 3.77 -5.37 -17.90
N GLN A 348 4.91 -4.68 -18.03
CA GLN A 348 5.89 -4.59 -16.94
C GLN A 348 5.31 -3.86 -15.71
N ARG A 349 4.59 -2.76 -15.90
CA ARG A 349 3.91 -2.06 -14.79
C ARG A 349 2.84 -2.92 -14.13
N ASP A 350 2.14 -3.73 -14.91
CA ASP A 350 1.15 -4.68 -14.38
C ASP A 350 1.83 -5.74 -13.50
N VAL A 351 2.96 -6.29 -13.93
CA VAL A 351 3.77 -7.22 -13.14
C VAL A 351 4.27 -6.55 -11.85
N GLU A 352 4.86 -5.35 -11.93
CA GLU A 352 5.34 -4.62 -10.74
C GLU A 352 4.20 -4.28 -9.77
N SER A 353 3.04 -3.90 -10.29
CA SER A 353 1.85 -3.61 -9.48
C SER A 353 1.34 -4.86 -8.76
N ALA A 354 1.24 -5.99 -9.49
CA ALA A 354 0.84 -7.26 -8.92
C ALA A 354 1.86 -7.78 -7.89
N GLN A 355 3.15 -7.61 -8.17
CA GLN A 355 4.22 -8.01 -7.24
C GLN A 355 4.17 -7.18 -5.94
N ARG A 356 4.06 -5.86 -6.02
CA ARG A 356 3.94 -5.00 -4.82
C ARG A 356 2.71 -5.35 -3.99
N ALA A 357 1.58 -5.60 -4.65
CA ALA A 357 0.36 -6.03 -3.97
C ALA A 357 0.53 -7.38 -3.27
N PHE A 358 1.15 -8.37 -3.96
CA PHE A 358 1.44 -9.68 -3.39
C PHE A 358 2.40 -9.60 -2.19
N GLU A 359 3.49 -8.86 -2.30
CA GLU A 359 4.48 -8.69 -1.22
C GLU A 359 3.85 -8.05 0.02
N GLY A 360 3.09 -6.96 -0.16
CA GLY A 360 2.43 -6.26 0.95
C GLY A 360 1.43 -7.15 1.69
N VAL A 361 0.60 -7.89 0.98
CA VAL A 361 -0.37 -8.81 1.59
C VAL A 361 0.32 -10.05 2.18
N SER A 362 1.36 -10.58 1.53
CA SER A 362 2.13 -11.71 2.02
C SER A 362 2.83 -11.42 3.35
N GLN A 363 3.45 -10.23 3.49
CA GLN A 363 4.04 -9.77 4.75
C GLN A 363 2.97 -9.68 5.85
N ARG A 364 1.81 -9.08 5.54
CA ARG A 364 0.72 -8.96 6.51
C ARG A 364 0.15 -10.32 6.89
N SER A 365 0.01 -11.23 5.94
CA SER A 365 -0.40 -12.62 6.17
C SER A 365 0.54 -13.34 7.12
N ALA A 366 1.86 -13.19 6.94
CA ALA A 366 2.86 -13.80 7.81
C ALA A 366 2.75 -13.29 9.25
N LEU A 367 2.63 -11.97 9.44
CA LEU A 367 2.47 -11.34 10.76
C LEU A 367 1.18 -11.81 11.45
N THR A 368 0.04 -11.76 10.76
CA THR A 368 -1.26 -12.16 11.32
C THR A 368 -1.30 -13.65 11.63
N ARG A 369 -0.61 -14.48 10.84
CA ARG A 369 -0.44 -15.89 11.15
C ARG A 369 0.35 -16.12 12.45
N LEU A 370 1.43 -15.38 12.69
CA LEU A 370 2.18 -15.43 13.93
C LEU A 370 1.31 -14.99 15.11
N GLU A 371 0.52 -13.91 14.96
CA GLU A 371 -0.45 -13.48 15.97
C GLU A 371 -1.48 -14.55 16.27
N SER A 372 -2.00 -15.26 15.28
CA SER A 372 -3.00 -16.31 15.42
C SER A 372 -2.47 -17.56 16.16
N LEU A 373 -1.15 -17.77 16.17
CA LEU A 373 -0.48 -18.85 16.85
C LEU A 373 0.10 -18.42 18.21
N SER A 374 0.01 -17.15 18.58
CA SER A 374 0.53 -16.64 19.84
C SER A 374 -0.26 -17.20 21.01
N VAL A 375 0.46 -17.79 21.95
CA VAL A 375 -0.08 -18.21 23.25
C VAL A 375 0.25 -17.19 24.35
N GLN A 376 0.86 -16.06 23.99
CA GLN A 376 1.25 -15.04 24.95
C GLN A 376 0.07 -14.13 25.30
N THR A 377 -0.16 -14.01 26.61
CA THR A 377 -1.11 -13.06 27.19
C THR A 377 -0.35 -11.95 27.91
N ASN A 378 -0.91 -10.76 27.93
CA ASN A 378 -0.41 -9.63 28.71
C ASN A 378 -0.96 -9.62 30.16
N ALA A 379 -1.70 -10.65 30.57
CA ALA A 379 -2.25 -10.79 31.91
C ALA A 379 -1.61 -12.00 32.61
N VAL A 380 -1.14 -11.80 33.82
CA VAL A 380 -0.49 -12.84 34.65
C VAL A 380 -1.00 -12.79 36.09
N VAL A 381 -1.25 -13.96 36.70
CA VAL A 381 -1.60 -14.02 38.11
C VAL A 381 -0.39 -13.59 38.91
N LEU A 382 -0.51 -12.48 39.65
CA LEU A 382 0.54 -11.97 40.53
C LEU A 382 0.56 -12.73 41.85
N ASN A 383 -0.61 -12.82 42.49
CA ASN A 383 -0.76 -13.52 43.76
C ASN A 383 -2.00 -14.42 43.70
N PRO A 384 -1.88 -15.74 43.77
CA PRO A 384 -3.03 -16.63 43.84
C PRO A 384 -3.75 -16.45 45.20
N ALA A 385 -5.06 -16.61 45.18
CA ALA A 385 -5.86 -16.56 46.39
C ALA A 385 -5.51 -17.76 47.32
N ALA A 386 -5.19 -17.46 48.56
CA ALA A 386 -5.07 -18.43 49.63
C ALA A 386 -6.39 -18.57 50.42
N GLU A 387 -6.57 -19.66 51.08
CA GLU A 387 -7.74 -19.88 51.96
C GLU A 387 -7.76 -18.86 53.10
N PRO A 388 -8.81 -18.03 53.22
CA PRO A 388 -8.89 -17.06 54.30
C PRO A 388 -9.11 -17.72 55.66
N THR A 389 -8.27 -17.40 56.62
CA THR A 389 -8.34 -17.95 58.00
C THR A 389 -9.36 -17.21 58.84
N GLN A 390 -9.77 -15.99 58.46
CA GLN A 390 -10.73 -15.18 59.21
C GLN A 390 -11.92 -14.85 58.34
N HIS A 391 -13.13 -14.79 58.93
CA HIS A 391 -14.33 -14.37 58.25
C HIS A 391 -14.31 -12.86 58.00
N SER A 392 -14.78 -12.44 56.81
CA SER A 392 -14.84 -11.06 56.40
C SER A 392 -16.14 -10.36 56.85
N LYS A 393 -17.22 -11.16 57.03
CA LYS A 393 -18.54 -10.71 57.52
C LYS A 393 -19.11 -11.80 58.48
N PRO A 394 -19.92 -11.43 59.46
CA PRO A 394 -20.22 -10.07 59.93
C PRO A 394 -19.04 -9.44 60.67
N LYS A 395 -18.86 -8.11 60.55
CA LYS A 395 -17.84 -7.33 61.31
C LYS A 395 -18.43 -7.00 62.68
N ILE A 396 -18.42 -7.96 63.64
CA ILE A 396 -19.06 -7.88 64.95
C ILE A 396 -18.66 -6.62 65.70
N LEU A 397 -17.40 -6.26 65.75
CA LEU A 397 -16.88 -5.08 66.46
C LEU A 397 -17.44 -3.77 65.86
N LEU A 398 -17.50 -3.66 64.52
CA LEU A 398 -18.04 -2.47 63.83
C LEU A 398 -19.57 -2.37 64.04
N ASN A 399 -20.27 -3.50 63.95
CA ASN A 399 -21.73 -3.55 64.18
C ASN A 399 -22.10 -3.10 65.58
N VAL A 400 -21.32 -3.56 66.62
CA VAL A 400 -21.49 -3.16 68.02
C VAL A 400 -21.19 -1.66 68.20
N LEU A 401 -20.11 -1.12 67.57
CA LEU A 401 -19.81 0.31 67.68
C LEU A 401 -20.95 1.17 67.06
N VAL A 402 -21.47 0.76 65.90
CA VAL A 402 -22.60 1.47 65.26
C VAL A 402 -23.85 1.35 66.15
N SER A 403 -24.12 0.20 66.78
CA SER A 403 -25.27 0.02 67.66
C SER A 403 -25.18 0.87 68.94
N ILE A 404 -23.97 1.05 69.50
CA ILE A 404 -23.74 1.96 70.64
C ILE A 404 -24.07 3.41 70.22
N PHE A 405 -23.58 3.83 69.05
CA PHE A 405 -23.88 5.19 68.52
C PHE A 405 -25.39 5.39 68.31
N LEU A 406 -26.06 4.45 67.66
CA LEU A 406 -27.51 4.53 67.45
C LEU A 406 -28.33 4.44 68.72
N GLY A 407 -27.86 3.63 69.75
CA GLY A 407 -28.55 3.48 71.01
C GLY A 407 -28.37 4.66 71.95
N THR A 408 -27.37 5.54 71.71
CA THR A 408 -27.17 6.79 72.45
C THR A 408 -27.94 7.99 71.86
N LEU A 409 -28.33 7.94 70.60
CA LEU A 409 -29.20 8.91 69.93
C LEU A 409 -30.66 8.73 70.33
#